data_9c6ce54fa184c83897b3896b91e3887d
#
_entry.id   9c6ce54fa184c83897b3896b91e3887d
#
_cell.length_a   1.000
_cell.length_b   1.000
_cell.length_c   1.000
_cell.angle_alpha   90.00
_cell.angle_beta   90.00
_cell.angle_gamma   90.00
#
_symmetry.space_group_name_H-M   'P 1'
#
loop_
_entity.id
_entity.type
_entity.pdbx_description
1 polymer ?
#
loop_
_entity_poly.entity_id
_entity_poly.type
_entity_poly.pdbx_seq_one_letter_code
_entity_poly.pdbx_strand_id
1 'polypeptide(L)'
;MLSRLADALVPAFGRLTVTTDPGATLAPGSVVVANHTSLADPAVVLAALHRLGVHPVVMAGAGLWSVPALGRALAREGHIPVHRGDRRAADSLDRAAEALECGRLVLIYAEGGIAYRADAAEAAPGAFRSGLSRLVRRTGAPVVPVGQAGARRVTSGSVPKQLAGLVTAPLRRPELHVHVGEPLRLTADGAALTEHARTAVTAAWRTAAAHLGEPAALAA
;
A
#
# COMPACT_ATOMS: atom_id res chain seq x y z
N MET A 1 1.21 7.36 14.93
CA MET A 1 0.68 8.75 14.77
C MET A 1 0.15 8.99 13.36
N LEU A 2 0.92 8.69 12.31
CA LEU A 2 0.48 8.87 10.90
C LEU A 2 -0.75 8.03 10.54
N SER A 3 -0.86 6.79 10.99
CA SER A 3 -2.05 5.97 10.77
C SER A 3 -3.31 6.56 11.44
N ARG A 4 -3.16 7.12 12.66
CA ARG A 4 -4.27 7.82 13.35
C ARG A 4 -4.65 9.11 12.61
N LEU A 5 -3.65 9.86 12.15
CA LEU A 5 -3.88 11.06 11.36
C LEU A 5 -4.58 10.72 10.03
N ALA A 6 -4.15 9.66 9.36
CA ALA A 6 -4.79 9.18 8.15
C ALA A 6 -6.25 8.78 8.41
N ASP A 7 -6.53 8.03 9.48
CA ASP A 7 -7.91 7.64 9.82
C ASP A 7 -8.79 8.85 10.19
N ALA A 8 -8.22 9.89 10.80
CA ALA A 8 -8.94 11.12 11.10
C ALA A 8 -9.20 11.98 9.83
N LEU A 9 -8.27 11.99 8.87
CA LEU A 9 -8.36 12.84 7.68
C LEU A 9 -9.10 12.19 6.51
N VAL A 10 -8.90 10.89 6.27
CA VAL A 10 -9.51 10.19 5.13
C VAL A 10 -11.03 10.37 5.04
N PRO A 11 -11.82 10.36 6.15
CA PRO A 11 -13.26 10.61 6.09
C PRO A 11 -13.66 11.98 5.53
N ALA A 12 -12.79 12.98 5.62
CA ALA A 12 -13.04 14.28 5.00
C ALA A 12 -12.91 14.24 3.47
N PHE A 13 -12.13 13.31 2.92
CA PHE A 13 -11.84 13.22 1.48
C PHE A 13 -12.58 12.08 0.78
N GLY A 14 -13.17 11.15 1.52
CA GLY A 14 -13.89 10.01 0.95
C GLY A 14 -14.57 9.15 2.00
N ARG A 15 -15.41 8.21 1.54
CA ARG A 15 -16.08 7.22 2.40
C ARG A 15 -15.29 5.92 2.35
N LEU A 16 -14.46 5.69 3.37
CA LEU A 16 -13.65 4.47 3.47
C LEU A 16 -14.45 3.32 4.10
N THR A 17 -14.54 2.21 3.37
CA THR A 17 -15.00 0.92 3.86
C THR A 17 -13.83 -0.08 3.87
N VAL A 18 -13.86 -1.02 4.81
CA VAL A 18 -12.80 -2.04 4.98
C VAL A 18 -13.47 -3.40 5.09
N THR A 19 -12.98 -4.36 4.33
CA THR A 19 -13.39 -5.77 4.42
C THR A 19 -12.16 -6.67 4.56
N THR A 20 -12.37 -7.86 5.08
CA THR A 20 -11.31 -8.86 5.25
C THR A 20 -11.82 -10.23 4.81
N ASP A 21 -10.95 -11.09 4.29
CA ASP A 21 -11.25 -12.50 4.15
C ASP A 21 -11.47 -13.14 5.53
N PRO A 22 -12.24 -14.24 5.63
CA PRO A 22 -12.51 -14.90 6.92
C PRO A 22 -11.25 -15.34 7.67
N GLY A 23 -10.21 -15.75 6.93
CA GLY A 23 -8.91 -16.17 7.48
C GLY A 23 -7.86 -15.05 7.54
N ALA A 24 -8.22 -13.80 7.23
CA ALA A 24 -7.28 -12.69 7.22
C ALA A 24 -6.76 -12.40 8.64
N THR A 25 -5.46 -12.40 8.80
CA THR A 25 -4.78 -12.04 10.04
C THR A 25 -3.61 -11.10 9.76
N LEU A 26 -3.47 -10.08 10.58
CA LEU A 26 -2.36 -9.11 10.53
C LEU A 26 -1.40 -9.39 11.71
N ALA A 27 -0.80 -10.59 11.66
CA ALA A 27 0.08 -11.06 12.73
C ALA A 27 1.39 -10.24 12.81
N PRO A 28 1.97 -10.07 14.01
CA PRO A 28 3.30 -9.48 14.17
C PRO A 28 4.34 -10.15 13.27
N GLY A 29 5.26 -9.36 12.70
CA GLY A 29 6.30 -9.86 11.79
C GLY A 29 5.81 -10.19 10.37
N SER A 30 4.63 -9.72 9.95
CA SER A 30 4.10 -9.91 8.60
C SER A 30 4.47 -8.76 7.66
N VAL A 31 4.65 -9.08 6.38
CA VAL A 31 4.78 -8.10 5.29
C VAL A 31 3.40 -7.84 4.69
N VAL A 32 2.89 -6.64 4.84
CA VAL A 32 1.66 -6.18 4.18
C VAL A 32 2.03 -5.65 2.80
N VAL A 33 1.43 -6.20 1.75
CA VAL A 33 1.71 -5.79 0.36
C VAL A 33 0.44 -5.22 -0.25
N ALA A 34 0.49 -3.95 -0.66
CA ALA A 34 -0.64 -3.26 -1.27
C ALA A 34 -0.35 -2.83 -2.72
N ASN A 35 -1.40 -2.68 -3.54
CA ASN A 35 -1.31 -2.05 -4.85
C ASN A 35 -1.11 -0.53 -4.73
N HIS A 36 -0.49 0.09 -5.75
CA HIS A 36 -0.11 1.51 -5.72
C HIS A 36 -0.46 2.25 -7.01
N THR A 37 -1.61 2.89 -7.02
CA THR A 37 -2.20 3.54 -8.18
C THR A 37 -2.41 5.05 -8.02
N SER A 38 -2.29 5.58 -6.80
CA SER A 38 -2.58 6.97 -6.45
C SER A 38 -1.67 7.48 -5.32
N LEU A 39 -1.41 8.77 -5.26
CA LEU A 39 -0.73 9.40 -4.12
C LEU A 39 -1.57 9.34 -2.83
N ALA A 40 -2.88 9.12 -2.94
CA ALA A 40 -3.76 8.95 -1.79
C ALA A 40 -3.70 7.55 -1.15
N ASP A 41 -3.18 6.53 -1.87
CA ASP A 41 -3.15 5.14 -1.39
C ASP A 41 -2.54 4.98 0.01
N PRO A 42 -1.38 5.59 0.33
CA PRO A 42 -0.79 5.41 1.64
C PRO A 42 -1.69 5.89 2.78
N ALA A 43 -2.40 7.00 2.59
CA ALA A 43 -3.35 7.49 3.59
C ALA A 43 -4.55 6.54 3.73
N VAL A 44 -5.11 6.07 2.61
CA VAL A 44 -6.26 5.16 2.58
C VAL A 44 -5.91 3.82 3.24
N VAL A 45 -4.78 3.21 2.87
CA VAL A 45 -4.35 1.92 3.43
C VAL A 45 -3.97 2.05 4.91
N LEU A 46 -3.26 3.12 5.31
CA LEU A 46 -2.94 3.36 6.72
C LEU A 46 -4.17 3.59 7.58
N ALA A 47 -5.18 4.30 7.06
CA ALA A 47 -6.46 4.47 7.76
C ALA A 47 -7.19 3.14 7.93
N ALA A 48 -7.24 2.31 6.88
CA ALA A 48 -7.84 0.99 6.94
C ALA A 48 -7.15 0.07 7.96
N LEU A 49 -5.81 0.00 7.92
CA LEU A 49 -5.02 -0.80 8.85
C LEU A 49 -5.16 -0.29 10.30
N HIS A 50 -5.28 1.04 10.49
CA HIS A 50 -5.56 1.61 11.80
C HIS A 50 -6.91 1.13 12.37
N ARG A 51 -7.96 1.11 11.55
CA ARG A 51 -9.28 0.57 11.94
C ARG A 51 -9.26 -0.91 12.31
N LEU A 52 -8.31 -1.66 11.74
CA LEU A 52 -8.04 -3.06 12.09
C LEU A 52 -7.08 -3.21 13.28
N GLY A 53 -6.73 -2.11 13.97
CA GLY A 53 -5.92 -2.11 15.19
C GLY A 53 -4.41 -2.24 14.95
N VAL A 54 -3.92 -2.08 13.70
CA VAL A 54 -2.49 -2.25 13.39
C VAL A 54 -1.84 -0.99 12.84
N HIS A 55 -0.53 -0.85 13.12
CA HIS A 55 0.27 0.32 12.74
C HIS A 55 1.58 -0.15 12.08
N PRO A 56 1.61 -0.36 10.76
CA PRO A 56 2.80 -0.88 10.10
C PRO A 56 3.91 0.18 9.98
N VAL A 57 5.14 -0.29 9.90
CA VAL A 57 6.26 0.48 9.35
C VAL A 57 6.09 0.54 7.84
N VAL A 58 6.11 1.72 7.25
CA VAL A 58 5.95 1.90 5.80
C VAL A 58 7.30 2.03 5.13
N MET A 59 7.54 1.26 4.08
CA MET A 59 8.64 1.47 3.14
C MET A 59 8.20 2.48 2.08
N ALA A 60 8.78 3.68 2.08
CA ALA A 60 8.37 4.77 1.21
C ALA A 60 9.56 5.43 0.51
N GLY A 61 9.33 6.05 -0.65
CA GLY A 61 10.38 6.73 -1.40
C GLY A 61 11.10 7.79 -0.55
N ALA A 62 12.44 7.76 -0.54
CA ALA A 62 13.28 8.61 0.31
C ALA A 62 13.04 10.12 0.12
N GLY A 63 12.53 10.55 -1.05
CA GLY A 63 12.16 11.95 -1.30
C GLY A 63 11.09 12.51 -0.34
N LEU A 64 10.28 11.66 0.30
CA LEU A 64 9.30 12.12 1.28
C LEU A 64 9.95 12.69 2.55
N TRP A 65 11.17 12.27 2.86
CA TRP A 65 11.92 12.80 4.01
C TRP A 65 12.44 14.23 3.79
N SER A 66 12.48 14.72 2.55
CA SER A 66 12.82 16.13 2.26
C SER A 66 11.67 17.11 2.57
N VAL A 67 10.44 16.60 2.78
CA VAL A 67 9.28 17.41 3.22
C VAL A 67 9.37 17.61 4.74
N PRO A 68 9.62 18.82 5.28
CA PRO A 68 10.08 19.00 6.67
C PRO A 68 9.18 18.41 7.75
N ALA A 69 7.87 18.64 7.68
CA ALA A 69 6.92 18.11 8.68
C ALA A 69 6.70 16.61 8.50
N LEU A 70 6.49 16.16 7.27
CA LEU A 70 6.27 14.75 6.93
C LEU A 70 7.52 13.92 7.21
N GLY A 71 8.70 14.39 6.79
CA GLY A 71 9.96 13.67 7.01
C GLY A 71 10.26 13.45 8.49
N ARG A 72 10.01 14.46 9.34
CA ARG A 72 10.14 14.31 10.80
C ARG A 72 9.14 13.29 11.38
N ALA A 73 7.90 13.30 10.90
CA ALA A 73 6.90 12.33 11.34
C ALA A 73 7.28 10.90 10.92
N LEU A 74 7.68 10.71 9.66
CA LEU A 74 8.15 9.43 9.13
C LEU A 74 9.35 8.88 9.92
N ALA A 75 10.32 9.73 10.22
CA ALA A 75 11.52 9.34 11.00
C ALA A 75 11.16 8.96 12.44
N ARG A 76 10.29 9.73 13.11
CA ARG A 76 9.85 9.45 14.49
C ARG A 76 9.10 8.13 14.65
N GLU A 77 8.37 7.71 13.62
CA GLU A 77 7.61 6.45 13.64
C GLU A 77 8.42 5.25 13.12
N GLY A 78 9.67 5.49 12.74
CA GLY A 78 10.57 4.44 12.25
C GLY A 78 10.21 3.93 10.86
N HIS A 79 9.54 4.76 10.03
CA HIS A 79 9.31 4.42 8.63
C HIS A 79 10.63 4.38 7.85
N ILE A 80 10.66 3.59 6.79
CA ILE A 80 11.90 3.22 6.10
C ILE A 80 12.01 3.94 4.76
N PRO A 81 13.03 4.81 4.56
CA PRO A 81 13.29 5.44 3.28
C PRO A 81 13.85 4.45 2.28
N VAL A 82 13.26 4.40 1.08
CA VAL A 82 13.71 3.56 -0.03
C VAL A 82 14.44 4.42 -1.05
N HIS A 83 15.75 4.21 -1.19
CA HIS A 83 16.60 4.86 -2.19
C HIS A 83 16.66 4.01 -3.46
N ARG A 84 15.79 4.33 -4.43
CA ARG A 84 15.70 3.56 -5.69
C ARG A 84 16.91 3.82 -6.57
N GLY A 85 17.49 2.73 -7.13
CA GLY A 85 18.65 2.85 -8.02
C GLY A 85 19.96 3.17 -7.34
N ASP A 86 20.03 3.18 -6.02
CA ASP A 86 21.20 3.47 -5.21
C ASP A 86 21.65 2.20 -4.44
N ARG A 87 22.94 2.11 -4.09
CA ARG A 87 23.49 1.06 -3.20
C ARG A 87 22.75 1.01 -1.86
N ARG A 88 22.26 2.14 -1.37
CA ARG A 88 21.42 2.26 -0.17
C ARG A 88 20.05 1.57 -0.26
N ALA A 89 19.68 1.04 -1.42
CA ALA A 89 18.46 0.22 -1.54
C ALA A 89 18.56 -1.08 -0.70
N ALA A 90 19.77 -1.60 -0.49
CA ALA A 90 19.99 -2.75 0.39
C ALA A 90 19.72 -2.38 1.86
N ASP A 91 20.16 -1.23 2.33
CA ASP A 91 19.96 -0.75 3.71
C ASP A 91 18.46 -0.66 4.05
N SER A 92 17.61 -0.36 3.06
CA SER A 92 16.16 -0.32 3.25
C SER A 92 15.59 -1.70 3.54
N LEU A 93 16.14 -2.76 2.91
CA LEU A 93 15.74 -4.14 3.16
C LEU A 93 16.26 -4.66 4.51
N ASP A 94 17.47 -4.25 4.91
CA ASP A 94 18.03 -4.60 6.22
C ASP A 94 17.14 -4.03 7.34
N ARG A 95 16.80 -2.76 7.27
CA ARG A 95 15.89 -2.11 8.23
C ARG A 95 14.48 -2.73 8.23
N ALA A 96 13.99 -3.17 7.07
CA ALA A 96 12.71 -3.85 6.98
C ALA A 96 12.75 -5.23 7.64
N ALA A 97 13.86 -5.98 7.45
CA ALA A 97 14.06 -7.26 8.10
C ALA A 97 14.13 -7.12 9.63
N GLU A 98 14.92 -6.16 10.12
CA GLU A 98 14.99 -5.84 11.55
C GLU A 98 13.62 -5.49 12.15
N ALA A 99 12.82 -4.70 11.43
CA ALA A 99 11.47 -4.35 11.87
C ALA A 99 10.56 -5.58 11.98
N LEU A 100 10.63 -6.51 11.01
CA LEU A 100 9.89 -7.77 11.04
C LEU A 100 10.35 -8.69 12.18
N GLU A 101 11.65 -8.81 12.41
CA GLU A 101 12.24 -9.59 13.52
C GLU A 101 11.81 -9.03 14.88
N CYS A 102 11.64 -7.69 14.99
CA CYS A 102 11.09 -7.04 16.16
C CYS A 102 9.54 -7.15 16.26
N GLY A 103 8.90 -8.00 15.45
CA GLY A 103 7.46 -8.21 15.48
C GLY A 103 6.64 -7.06 14.87
N ARG A 104 7.27 -6.09 14.18
CA ARG A 104 6.55 -5.02 13.48
C ARG A 104 5.97 -5.53 12.16
N LEU A 105 4.81 -5.03 11.78
CA LEU A 105 4.34 -5.18 10.39
C LEU A 105 5.09 -4.21 9.49
N VAL A 106 5.43 -4.64 8.28
CA VAL A 106 6.04 -3.77 7.26
C VAL A 106 5.11 -3.65 6.07
N LEU A 107 4.67 -2.43 5.75
CA LEU A 107 3.87 -2.14 4.56
C LEU A 107 4.79 -1.79 3.39
N ILE A 108 4.63 -2.51 2.28
CA ILE A 108 5.37 -2.30 1.04
C ILE A 108 4.41 -2.16 -0.15
N TYR A 109 4.71 -1.20 -1.02
CA TYR A 109 4.13 -1.07 -2.35
C TYR A 109 5.10 -1.69 -3.36
N ALA A 110 4.89 -2.97 -3.64
CA ALA A 110 5.88 -3.78 -4.36
C ALA A 110 6.05 -3.42 -5.84
N GLU A 111 5.12 -2.65 -6.42
CA GLU A 111 5.26 -2.08 -7.78
C GLU A 111 6.44 -1.09 -7.88
N GLY A 112 6.84 -0.52 -6.76
CA GLY A 112 7.98 0.38 -6.69
C GLY A 112 7.70 1.79 -7.25
N GLY A 113 6.48 2.15 -7.54
CA GLY A 113 6.07 3.48 -8.00
C GLY A 113 4.64 3.46 -8.53
N ILE A 114 4.11 4.65 -8.77
CA ILE A 114 2.78 4.83 -9.35
C ILE A 114 2.95 4.95 -10.87
N ALA A 115 2.31 4.06 -11.63
CA ALA A 115 2.25 4.20 -13.08
C ALA A 115 1.38 5.41 -13.46
N TYR A 116 1.90 6.25 -14.37
CA TYR A 116 1.12 7.38 -14.85
C TYR A 116 -0.09 6.90 -15.67
N ARG A 117 -1.27 7.43 -15.35
CA ARG A 117 -2.52 7.25 -16.12
C ARG A 117 -3.30 8.56 -16.14
N ALA A 118 -3.82 8.92 -17.30
CA ALA A 118 -4.57 10.16 -17.50
C ALA A 118 -6.00 10.11 -16.92
N ASP A 119 -6.59 8.92 -16.86
CA ASP A 119 -7.94 8.67 -16.33
C ASP A 119 -7.95 8.43 -14.82
N ALA A 120 -9.14 8.34 -14.24
CA ALA A 120 -9.37 8.02 -12.84
C ALA A 120 -9.90 6.57 -12.63
N ALA A 121 -9.99 5.77 -13.70
CA ALA A 121 -10.46 4.40 -13.62
C ALA A 121 -9.49 3.52 -12.83
N GLU A 122 -10.00 2.49 -12.20
CA GLU A 122 -9.19 1.51 -11.52
C GLU A 122 -8.24 0.77 -12.47
N ALA A 123 -7.14 0.29 -11.94
CA ALA A 123 -6.14 -0.45 -12.70
C ALA A 123 -5.58 -1.60 -11.86
N ALA A 124 -5.43 -2.74 -12.49
CA ALA A 124 -4.78 -3.88 -11.89
C ALA A 124 -3.34 -3.54 -11.47
N PRO A 125 -2.81 -4.15 -10.39
CA PRO A 125 -1.43 -3.97 -9.97
C PRO A 125 -0.45 -4.34 -11.08
N GLY A 126 0.54 -3.49 -11.29
CA GLY A 126 1.64 -3.73 -12.22
C GLY A 126 2.61 -4.80 -11.72
N ALA A 127 3.71 -4.99 -12.47
CA ALA A 127 4.75 -5.94 -12.09
C ALA A 127 5.43 -5.55 -10.77
N PHE A 128 5.64 -6.53 -9.90
CA PHE A 128 6.31 -6.33 -8.61
C PHE A 128 7.84 -6.37 -8.77
N ARG A 129 8.52 -5.54 -8.00
CA ARG A 129 9.99 -5.48 -7.95
C ARG A 129 10.56 -6.57 -7.03
N SER A 130 11.79 -6.99 -7.30
CA SER A 130 12.49 -8.04 -6.56
C SER A 130 12.78 -7.74 -5.08
N GLY A 131 12.56 -6.50 -4.62
CA GLY A 131 12.72 -6.14 -3.21
C GLY A 131 11.84 -6.96 -2.27
N LEU A 132 10.60 -7.24 -2.67
CA LEU A 132 9.69 -8.07 -1.91
C LEU A 132 10.22 -9.51 -1.75
N SER A 133 10.62 -10.15 -2.85
CA SER A 133 11.14 -11.53 -2.79
C SER A 133 12.41 -11.64 -1.96
N ARG A 134 13.30 -10.66 -2.03
CA ARG A 134 14.51 -10.62 -1.20
C ARG A 134 14.17 -10.51 0.29
N LEU A 135 13.22 -9.64 0.65
CA LEU A 135 12.79 -9.48 2.04
C LEU A 135 12.12 -10.74 2.59
N VAL A 136 11.16 -11.30 1.85
CA VAL A 136 10.42 -12.51 2.28
C VAL A 136 11.36 -13.72 2.41
N ARG A 137 12.27 -13.93 1.45
CA ARG A 137 13.25 -15.02 1.52
C ARG A 137 14.20 -14.91 2.71
N ARG A 138 14.62 -13.69 3.04
CA ARG A 138 15.52 -13.45 4.17
C ARG A 138 14.85 -13.69 5.52
N THR A 139 13.57 -13.31 5.65
CA THR A 139 12.89 -13.31 6.94
C THR A 139 11.92 -14.47 7.15
N GLY A 140 11.51 -15.16 6.08
CA GLY A 140 10.40 -16.12 6.15
C GLY A 140 9.05 -15.51 6.51
N ALA A 141 8.93 -14.19 6.50
CA ALA A 141 7.74 -13.47 6.92
C ALA A 141 6.52 -13.83 6.05
N PRO A 142 5.35 -14.03 6.64
CA PRO A 142 4.13 -14.21 5.88
C PRO A 142 3.77 -12.89 5.15
N VAL A 143 3.18 -13.03 3.96
CA VAL A 143 2.73 -11.92 3.13
C VAL A 143 1.22 -11.77 3.27
N VAL A 144 0.76 -10.59 3.67
CA VAL A 144 -0.66 -10.25 3.74
C VAL A 144 -1.00 -9.37 2.54
N PRO A 145 -1.77 -9.87 1.57
CA PRO A 145 -2.16 -9.08 0.41
C PRO A 145 -3.25 -8.07 0.79
N VAL A 146 -3.10 -6.85 0.33
CA VAL A 146 -4.08 -5.77 0.52
C VAL A 146 -4.43 -5.17 -0.83
N GLY A 147 -5.71 -5.17 -1.16
CA GLY A 147 -6.25 -4.48 -2.32
C GLY A 147 -6.95 -3.19 -1.90
N GLN A 148 -6.65 -2.10 -2.58
CA GLN A 148 -7.39 -0.85 -2.40
C GLN A 148 -7.93 -0.36 -3.74
N ALA A 149 -9.11 0.28 -3.72
CA ALA A 149 -9.77 0.88 -4.86
C ALA A 149 -10.42 2.23 -4.48
N GLY A 150 -10.65 3.09 -5.45
CA GLY A 150 -11.29 4.39 -5.28
C GLY A 150 -10.31 5.55 -5.03
N ALA A 151 -9.08 5.31 -4.57
CA ALA A 151 -8.12 6.37 -4.28
C ALA A 151 -7.76 7.22 -5.51
N ARG A 152 -7.83 6.67 -6.71
CA ARG A 152 -7.67 7.38 -7.99
C ARG A 152 -8.74 8.45 -8.21
N ARG A 153 -9.91 8.30 -7.61
CA ARG A 153 -10.98 9.31 -7.64
C ARG A 153 -10.64 10.53 -6.78
N VAL A 154 -9.69 10.40 -5.84
CA VAL A 154 -9.15 11.52 -5.05
C VAL A 154 -7.99 12.18 -5.77
N THR A 155 -6.98 11.39 -6.18
CA THR A 155 -5.81 11.91 -6.91
C THR A 155 -5.45 11.02 -8.09
N SER A 156 -5.48 11.58 -9.31
CA SER A 156 -5.07 10.89 -10.54
C SER A 156 -4.68 11.87 -11.64
N GLY A 157 -3.95 11.40 -12.66
CA GLY A 157 -3.59 12.16 -13.85
C GLY A 157 -2.47 13.17 -13.63
N SER A 158 -2.53 14.29 -14.35
CA SER A 158 -1.54 15.39 -14.24
C SER A 158 -1.57 16.09 -12.89
N VAL A 159 -0.49 16.79 -12.53
CA VAL A 159 -0.40 17.53 -11.26
C VAL A 159 -1.59 18.50 -11.04
N PRO A 160 -2.00 19.33 -12.04
CA PRO A 160 -3.17 20.18 -11.86
C PRO A 160 -4.46 19.38 -11.60
N LYS A 161 -4.64 18.23 -12.27
CA LYS A 161 -5.79 17.34 -12.07
C LYS A 161 -5.78 16.70 -10.67
N GLN A 162 -4.62 16.30 -10.18
CA GLN A 162 -4.45 15.76 -8.82
C GLN A 162 -4.82 16.83 -7.77
N LEU A 163 -4.37 18.06 -7.92
CA LEU A 163 -4.72 19.18 -7.02
C LEU A 163 -6.22 19.46 -7.06
N ALA A 164 -6.82 19.56 -8.24
CA ALA A 164 -8.26 19.76 -8.40
C ALA A 164 -9.05 18.58 -7.77
N GLY A 165 -8.59 17.35 -7.97
CA GLY A 165 -9.17 16.16 -7.37
C GLY A 165 -9.14 16.20 -5.84
N LEU A 166 -8.01 16.57 -5.25
CA LEU A 166 -7.83 16.69 -3.80
C LEU A 166 -8.73 17.80 -3.22
N VAL A 167 -8.75 18.99 -3.84
CA VAL A 167 -9.56 20.13 -3.37
C VAL A 167 -11.06 19.83 -3.45
N THR A 168 -11.51 19.12 -4.47
CA THR A 168 -12.93 18.78 -4.67
C THR A 168 -13.37 17.50 -3.94
N ALA A 169 -12.44 16.66 -3.49
CA ALA A 169 -12.77 15.41 -2.82
C ALA A 169 -13.67 15.57 -1.58
N PRO A 170 -13.50 16.58 -0.72
CA PRO A 170 -14.40 16.80 0.43
C PRO A 170 -15.86 17.00 0.04
N LEU A 171 -16.14 17.62 -1.12
CA LEU A 171 -17.49 17.82 -1.63
C LEU A 171 -18.04 16.55 -2.28
N ARG A 172 -17.22 15.87 -3.07
CA ARG A 172 -17.62 14.66 -3.81
C ARG A 172 -17.70 13.42 -2.92
N ARG A 173 -16.84 13.36 -1.89
CA ARG A 173 -16.67 12.23 -0.96
C ARG A 173 -16.71 10.88 -1.65
N PRO A 174 -15.78 10.62 -2.60
CA PRO A 174 -15.76 9.36 -3.34
C PRO A 174 -15.68 8.16 -2.40
N GLU A 175 -16.24 7.04 -2.87
CA GLU A 175 -16.11 5.78 -2.16
C GLU A 175 -14.69 5.25 -2.31
N LEU A 176 -14.15 4.77 -1.19
CA LEU A 176 -12.84 4.17 -1.04
C LEU A 176 -13.02 2.82 -0.40
N HIS A 177 -12.39 1.80 -0.94
CA HIS A 177 -12.48 0.47 -0.35
C HIS A 177 -11.09 -0.15 -0.19
N VAL A 178 -10.88 -0.80 0.96
CA VAL A 178 -9.69 -1.61 1.23
C VAL A 178 -10.14 -3.01 1.61
N HIS A 179 -9.59 -4.01 0.95
CA HIS A 179 -9.79 -5.42 1.25
C HIS A 179 -8.47 -6.05 1.68
N VAL A 180 -8.50 -6.77 2.81
CA VAL A 180 -7.36 -7.52 3.34
C VAL A 180 -7.58 -9.00 3.11
N GLY A 181 -6.72 -9.61 2.32
CA GLY A 181 -6.76 -11.04 2.02
C GLY A 181 -6.06 -11.89 3.10
N GLU A 182 -6.18 -13.21 2.95
CA GLU A 182 -5.53 -14.17 3.83
C GLU A 182 -4.01 -14.13 3.72
N PRO A 183 -3.26 -14.33 4.84
CA PRO A 183 -1.81 -14.37 4.83
C PRO A 183 -1.29 -15.57 4.04
N LEU A 184 -0.24 -15.34 3.26
CA LEU A 184 0.42 -16.35 2.44
C LEU A 184 1.83 -16.62 2.94
N ARG A 185 2.21 -17.88 3.05
CA ARG A 185 3.61 -18.30 3.20
C ARG A 185 4.16 -18.65 1.82
N LEU A 186 5.00 -17.75 1.29
CA LEU A 186 5.55 -17.88 -0.05
C LEU A 186 6.92 -18.59 0.03
N THR A 187 6.99 -19.82 -0.46
CA THR A 187 8.20 -20.64 -0.49
C THR A 187 8.91 -20.64 -1.84
N ALA A 188 8.27 -20.08 -2.87
CA ALA A 188 8.85 -19.95 -4.20
C ALA A 188 10.04 -18.99 -4.22
N ASP A 189 10.86 -19.07 -5.26
CA ASP A 189 12.05 -18.22 -5.43
C ASP A 189 11.86 -17.07 -6.40
N GLY A 190 12.54 -15.97 -6.11
CA GLY A 190 12.76 -14.85 -7.03
C GLY A 190 11.49 -14.31 -7.71
N ALA A 191 11.41 -14.49 -9.02
CA ALA A 191 10.31 -13.99 -9.84
C ALA A 191 8.98 -14.71 -9.55
N ALA A 192 9.01 -16.01 -9.28
CA ALA A 192 7.80 -16.78 -8.96
C ALA A 192 7.16 -16.29 -7.65
N LEU A 193 7.97 -15.96 -6.63
CA LEU A 193 7.48 -15.38 -5.38
C LEU A 193 6.78 -14.04 -5.62
N THR A 194 7.42 -13.14 -6.39
CA THR A 194 6.83 -11.83 -6.68
C THR A 194 5.54 -11.97 -7.48
N GLU A 195 5.45 -12.92 -8.39
CA GLU A 195 4.25 -13.17 -9.17
C GLU A 195 3.10 -13.76 -8.32
N HIS A 196 3.40 -14.70 -7.42
CA HIS A 196 2.40 -15.20 -6.48
C HIS A 196 1.86 -14.08 -5.58
N ALA A 197 2.75 -13.23 -5.03
CA ALA A 197 2.33 -12.07 -4.24
C ALA A 197 1.48 -11.09 -5.07
N ARG A 198 1.88 -10.84 -6.34
CA ARG A 198 1.13 -9.96 -7.24
C ARG A 198 -0.26 -10.52 -7.53
N THR A 199 -0.36 -11.82 -7.79
CA THR A 199 -1.65 -12.51 -8.02
C THR A 199 -2.57 -12.35 -6.81
N ALA A 200 -2.06 -12.54 -5.60
CA ALA A 200 -2.85 -12.38 -4.38
C ALA A 200 -3.30 -10.93 -4.16
N VAL A 201 -2.40 -9.95 -4.37
CA VAL A 201 -2.78 -8.52 -4.28
C VAL A 201 -3.76 -8.14 -5.38
N THR A 202 -3.64 -8.73 -6.58
CA THR A 202 -4.60 -8.52 -7.67
C THR A 202 -5.98 -9.08 -7.30
N ALA A 203 -6.05 -10.24 -6.65
CA ALA A 203 -7.30 -10.81 -6.16
C ALA A 203 -7.96 -9.89 -5.11
N ALA A 204 -7.18 -9.43 -4.12
CA ALA A 204 -7.65 -8.50 -3.11
C ALA A 204 -8.11 -7.16 -3.73
N TRP A 205 -7.37 -6.64 -4.72
CA TRP A 205 -7.76 -5.44 -5.46
C TRP A 205 -9.06 -5.65 -6.26
N ARG A 206 -9.25 -6.80 -6.92
CA ARG A 206 -10.50 -7.12 -7.62
C ARG A 206 -11.70 -7.12 -6.67
N THR A 207 -11.55 -7.68 -5.48
CA THR A 207 -12.58 -7.63 -4.44
C THR A 207 -12.90 -6.19 -4.06
N ALA A 208 -11.88 -5.36 -3.85
CA ALA A 208 -12.06 -3.96 -3.52
C ALA A 208 -12.72 -3.17 -4.67
N ALA A 209 -12.32 -3.39 -5.91
CA ALA A 209 -12.89 -2.73 -7.10
C ALA A 209 -14.35 -3.15 -7.33
N ALA A 210 -14.65 -4.45 -7.20
CA ALA A 210 -16.00 -4.97 -7.32
C ALA A 210 -16.97 -4.37 -6.27
N HIS A 211 -16.48 -4.13 -5.05
CA HIS A 211 -17.24 -3.45 -4.00
C HIS A 211 -17.65 -2.02 -4.39
N LEU A 212 -16.85 -1.36 -5.23
CA LEU A 212 -17.14 -0.03 -5.76
C LEU A 212 -17.95 -0.05 -7.08
N GLY A 213 -18.38 -1.23 -7.55
CA GLY A 213 -19.09 -1.38 -8.81
C GLY A 213 -18.22 -1.15 -10.05
N GLU A 214 -16.87 -1.23 -9.91
CA GLU A 214 -15.98 -1.11 -11.07
C GLU A 214 -16.08 -2.36 -11.96
N PRO A 215 -16.08 -2.20 -13.30
CA PRO A 215 -16.23 -3.34 -14.22
C PRO A 215 -15.09 -4.36 -14.06
N ALA A 216 -15.43 -5.64 -14.06
CA ALA A 216 -14.46 -6.73 -14.01
C ALA A 216 -13.47 -6.76 -15.21
N ALA A 217 -13.79 -6.06 -16.30
CA ALA A 217 -12.95 -5.92 -17.50
C ALA A 217 -11.61 -5.20 -17.25
N LEU A 218 -11.44 -4.53 -16.12
CA LEU A 218 -10.17 -3.93 -15.70
C LEU A 218 -9.15 -5.00 -15.23
N ALA A 219 -9.48 -6.27 -15.37
CA ALA A 219 -8.74 -7.41 -14.85
C ALA A 219 -7.89 -8.17 -15.89
N ALA A 220 -7.71 -7.60 -17.10
CA ALA A 220 -6.86 -8.19 -18.14
C ALA A 220 -5.45 -7.61 -18.11
#